data_c6e03137c685ef7741c141e8576c0cbf
#
_entry.id   c6e03137c685ef7741c141e8576c0cbf
#
_cell.length_a   1.000
_cell.length_b   1.000
_cell.length_c   1.000
_cell.angle_alpha   90.00
_cell.angle_beta   90.00
_cell.angle_gamma   90.00
#
_symmetry.space_group_name_H-M   'P 1'
#
loop_
_entity.id
_entity.type
_entity.pdbx_description
1 polymer ?
#
loop_
_entity_poly.entity_id
_entity_poly.type
_entity_poly.pdbx_seq_one_letter_code
_entity_poly.pdbx_strand_id
1 'polypeptide(L)'
;MYDKELLLETLIQIHKLTETILFRFEPVKNVSDFTDSPAGMEKLDSICMPLIAIGESLKKLDKITEGELFKKYSEIEWKKAIGMRNIISHQYFDIDAEAVFQVCYIEIPRLSKTIEKMIKDIK
;
A
#
# COMPACT_ATOMS: atom_id res chain seq x y z
N MET A 1 -3.15 20.54 -15.54
CA MET A 1 -2.47 19.49 -16.32
C MET A 1 -1.28 18.92 -15.58
N TYR A 2 -1.11 17.63 -15.63
CA TYR A 2 -0.05 16.94 -14.92
C TYR A 2 0.77 16.10 -15.89
N ASP A 3 2.01 15.81 -15.48
CA ASP A 3 2.96 15.05 -16.27
C ASP A 3 2.57 13.57 -16.32
N LYS A 4 2.14 13.13 -17.50
CA LYS A 4 1.72 11.76 -17.73
C LYS A 4 2.84 10.74 -17.45
N GLU A 5 4.06 11.08 -17.81
CA GLU A 5 5.21 10.21 -17.61
C GLU A 5 5.51 10.03 -16.11
N LEU A 6 5.47 11.11 -15.34
CA LEU A 6 5.65 11.06 -13.90
C LEU A 6 4.54 10.25 -13.24
N LEU A 7 3.31 10.45 -13.69
CA LEU A 7 2.15 9.73 -13.19
C LEU A 7 2.32 8.22 -13.42
N LEU A 8 2.67 7.83 -14.63
CA LEU A 8 2.86 6.43 -14.99
C LEU A 8 3.99 5.80 -14.19
N GLU A 9 5.13 6.49 -14.09
CA GLU A 9 6.27 6.01 -13.33
C GLU A 9 5.92 5.78 -11.85
N THR A 10 5.20 6.72 -11.25
CA THR A 10 4.79 6.60 -9.85
C THR A 10 3.85 5.41 -9.65
N LEU A 11 2.90 5.20 -10.57
CA LEU A 11 2.01 4.05 -10.51
C LEU A 11 2.77 2.73 -10.62
N ILE A 12 3.76 2.68 -11.50
CA ILE A 12 4.59 1.47 -11.65
C ILE A 12 5.35 1.18 -10.36
N GLN A 13 5.87 2.22 -9.71
CA GLN A 13 6.56 2.06 -8.42
C GLN A 13 5.61 1.55 -7.33
N ILE A 14 4.40 2.10 -7.28
CA ILE A 14 3.39 1.64 -6.32
C ILE A 14 3.06 0.17 -6.57
N HIS A 15 2.89 -0.22 -7.83
CA HIS A 15 2.60 -1.61 -8.18
C HIS A 15 3.71 -2.54 -7.69
N LYS A 16 4.96 -2.15 -7.87
CA LYS A 16 6.10 -2.95 -7.38
C LYS A 16 6.07 -3.09 -5.86
N LEU A 17 5.67 -2.03 -5.15
CA LEU A 17 5.54 -2.11 -3.70
C LEU A 17 4.43 -3.06 -3.28
N THR A 18 3.29 -3.07 -3.98
CA THR A 18 2.22 -4.02 -3.68
C THR A 18 2.69 -5.45 -3.91
N GLU A 19 3.43 -5.71 -4.98
CA GLU A 19 3.96 -7.04 -5.26
C GLU A 19 4.96 -7.48 -4.18
N THR A 20 5.81 -6.55 -3.72
CA THR A 20 6.75 -6.83 -2.64
C THR A 20 6.03 -7.23 -1.36
N ILE A 21 4.97 -6.50 -1.01
CA ILE A 21 4.18 -6.81 0.18
C ILE A 21 3.54 -8.19 0.03
N LEU A 22 2.91 -8.46 -1.11
CA LEU A 22 2.24 -9.74 -1.32
C LEU A 22 3.22 -10.91 -1.24
N PHE A 23 4.43 -10.74 -1.78
CA PHE A 23 5.48 -11.75 -1.71
C PHE A 23 5.89 -12.00 -0.25
N ARG A 24 6.13 -10.93 0.51
CA ARG A 24 6.55 -11.03 1.90
C ARG A 24 5.46 -11.57 2.80
N PHE A 25 4.21 -11.26 2.48
CA PHE A 25 3.04 -11.69 3.26
C PHE A 25 2.64 -13.14 2.98
N GLU A 26 3.05 -13.70 1.86
CA GLU A 26 2.61 -15.02 1.41
C GLU A 26 2.72 -16.11 2.50
N PRO A 27 3.83 -16.23 3.26
CA PRO A 27 3.92 -17.26 4.30
C PRO A 27 3.16 -16.92 5.59
N VAL A 28 2.65 -15.71 5.72
CA VAL A 28 1.93 -15.27 6.93
C VAL A 28 0.49 -15.75 6.85
N LYS A 29 0.07 -16.59 7.77
CA LYS A 29 -1.26 -17.21 7.74
C LYS A 29 -2.20 -16.66 8.82
N ASN A 30 -1.64 -16.07 9.86
CA ASN A 30 -2.43 -15.45 10.94
C ASN A 30 -1.58 -14.38 11.64
N VAL A 31 -2.22 -13.60 12.49
CA VAL A 31 -1.56 -12.48 13.18
C VAL A 31 -0.39 -12.95 14.03
N SER A 32 -0.53 -14.13 14.66
CA SER A 32 0.54 -14.66 15.52
C SER A 32 1.84 -14.94 14.75
N ASP A 33 1.77 -15.14 13.45
CA ASP A 33 2.98 -15.30 12.62
C ASP A 33 3.83 -14.02 12.62
N PHE A 34 3.22 -12.87 12.90
CA PHE A 34 3.96 -11.61 13.06
C PHE A 34 4.51 -11.43 14.48
N THR A 35 3.77 -11.87 15.48
CA THR A 35 4.01 -11.44 16.87
C THR A 35 4.71 -12.48 17.73
N ASP A 36 4.70 -13.76 17.36
CA ASP A 36 5.16 -14.85 18.22
C ASP A 36 6.66 -15.12 18.18
N SER A 37 7.40 -14.43 17.33
CA SER A 37 8.85 -14.67 17.19
C SER A 37 9.58 -13.45 16.67
N PRO A 38 10.90 -13.36 16.91
CA PRO A 38 11.73 -12.30 16.31
C PRO A 38 11.64 -12.30 14.79
N ALA A 39 11.64 -13.49 14.18
CA ALA A 39 11.52 -13.61 12.71
C ALA A 39 10.19 -13.06 12.20
N GLY A 40 9.10 -13.31 12.95
CA GLY A 40 7.79 -12.75 12.62
C GLY A 40 7.77 -11.24 12.71
N MET A 41 8.40 -10.69 13.73
CA MET A 41 8.50 -9.24 13.89
C MET A 41 9.33 -8.60 12.78
N GLU A 42 10.39 -9.26 12.33
CA GLU A 42 11.16 -8.79 11.17
C GLU A 42 10.29 -8.78 9.92
N LYS A 43 9.45 -9.78 9.75
CA LYS A 43 8.51 -9.87 8.64
C LYS A 43 7.53 -8.70 8.69
N LEU A 44 6.97 -8.42 9.84
CA LEU A 44 6.06 -7.29 10.04
C LEU A 44 6.76 -5.98 9.66
N ASP A 45 7.97 -5.76 10.16
CA ASP A 45 8.74 -4.55 9.85
C ASP A 45 8.98 -4.42 8.35
N SER A 46 9.31 -5.52 7.69
CA SER A 46 9.61 -5.52 6.26
C SER A 46 8.39 -5.20 5.40
N ILE A 47 7.19 -5.36 5.96
CA ILE A 47 5.92 -5.05 5.29
C ILE A 47 5.49 -3.62 5.59
N CYS A 48 5.72 -3.14 6.80
CA CYS A 48 5.29 -1.79 7.19
C CYS A 48 5.94 -0.69 6.37
N MET A 49 7.23 -0.80 6.08
CA MET A 49 7.91 0.23 5.28
C MET A 49 7.29 0.42 3.90
N PRO A 50 7.08 -0.64 3.09
CA PRO A 50 6.40 -0.45 1.80
C PRO A 50 4.95 0.02 1.94
N LEU A 51 4.24 -0.33 3.01
CA LEU A 51 2.89 0.20 3.24
C LEU A 51 2.92 1.72 3.40
N ILE A 52 3.87 2.23 4.19
CA ILE A 52 4.05 3.67 4.39
C ILE A 52 4.38 4.33 3.04
N ALA A 53 5.29 3.74 2.29
CA ALA A 53 5.70 4.27 0.99
C ALA A 53 4.53 4.33 0.01
N ILE A 54 3.66 3.32 0.00
CA ILE A 54 2.47 3.33 -0.84
C ILE A 54 1.56 4.50 -0.45
N GLY A 55 1.29 4.66 0.84
CA GLY A 55 0.43 5.75 1.32
C GLY A 55 0.96 7.12 0.93
N GLU A 56 2.27 7.33 1.08
CA GLU A 56 2.92 8.58 0.70
C GLU A 56 2.83 8.83 -0.80
N SER A 57 3.07 7.79 -1.61
CA SER A 57 3.02 7.90 -3.07
C SER A 57 1.59 8.18 -3.56
N LEU A 58 0.60 7.52 -2.95
CA LEU A 58 -0.80 7.78 -3.30
C LEU A 58 -1.21 9.20 -2.96
N LYS A 59 -0.76 9.72 -1.82
CA LYS A 59 -1.04 11.09 -1.44
C LYS A 59 -0.45 12.07 -2.45
N LYS A 60 0.77 11.79 -2.89
CA LYS A 60 1.45 12.60 -3.90
C LYS A 60 0.67 12.61 -5.21
N LEU A 61 0.21 11.44 -5.66
CA LEU A 61 -0.60 11.34 -6.88
C LEU A 61 -1.90 12.12 -6.77
N ASP A 62 -2.58 12.01 -5.64
CA ASP A 62 -3.83 12.71 -5.40
C ASP A 62 -3.61 14.23 -5.48
N LYS A 63 -2.53 14.70 -4.90
CA LYS A 63 -2.18 16.13 -4.91
C LYS A 63 -1.84 16.62 -6.32
N ILE A 64 -1.01 15.87 -7.05
CA ILE A 64 -0.58 16.23 -8.41
C ILE A 64 -1.78 16.29 -9.36
N THR A 65 -2.72 15.36 -9.22
CA THR A 65 -3.89 15.29 -10.10
C THR A 65 -5.09 16.04 -9.57
N GLU A 66 -4.91 16.76 -8.46
CA GLU A 66 -5.96 17.57 -7.82
C GLU A 66 -7.23 16.76 -7.54
N GLY A 67 -7.03 15.50 -7.11
CA GLY A 67 -8.12 14.61 -6.76
C GLY A 67 -8.82 13.96 -7.96
N GLU A 68 -8.46 14.32 -9.18
CA GLU A 68 -9.19 13.85 -10.36
C GLU A 68 -8.91 12.40 -10.72
N LEU A 69 -7.68 11.93 -10.52
CA LEU A 69 -7.31 10.57 -10.91
C LEU A 69 -8.15 9.53 -10.17
N PHE A 70 -8.21 9.63 -8.85
CA PHE A 70 -8.84 8.60 -8.03
C PHE A 70 -10.37 8.58 -8.14
N LYS A 71 -10.97 9.67 -8.57
CA LYS A 71 -12.42 9.72 -8.82
C LYS A 71 -12.87 8.71 -9.87
N LYS A 72 -11.97 8.34 -10.77
CA LYS A 72 -12.26 7.41 -11.86
C LYS A 72 -12.21 5.95 -11.42
N TYR A 73 -11.74 5.67 -10.21
CA TYR A 73 -11.52 4.31 -9.72
C TYR A 73 -12.14 4.13 -8.34
N SER A 74 -13.47 4.12 -8.31
CA SER A 74 -14.24 4.10 -7.05
C SER A 74 -14.20 2.76 -6.33
N GLU A 75 -13.59 1.73 -6.91
CA GLU A 75 -13.48 0.42 -6.27
C GLU A 75 -12.51 0.41 -5.08
N ILE A 76 -11.70 1.47 -4.91
CA ILE A 76 -10.78 1.62 -3.78
C ILE A 76 -11.24 2.78 -2.90
N GLU A 77 -11.18 2.58 -1.59
CA GLU A 77 -11.36 3.66 -0.62
C GLU A 77 -10.02 4.41 -0.51
N TRP A 78 -9.81 5.35 -1.41
CA TRP A 78 -8.51 6.02 -1.55
C TRP A 78 -8.04 6.73 -0.29
N LYS A 79 -8.96 7.33 0.46
CA LYS A 79 -8.62 7.99 1.71
C LYS A 79 -8.01 7.01 2.70
N LYS A 80 -8.56 5.81 2.76
CA LYS A 80 -8.06 4.74 3.62
C LYS A 80 -6.70 4.24 3.13
N ALA A 81 -6.55 4.07 1.82
CA ALA A 81 -5.28 3.64 1.23
C ALA A 81 -4.17 4.65 1.48
N ILE A 82 -4.47 5.94 1.32
CA ILE A 82 -3.52 7.01 1.65
C ILE A 82 -3.15 6.95 3.13
N GLY A 83 -4.11 6.61 3.97
CA GLY A 83 -3.91 6.49 5.42
C GLY A 83 -2.90 5.44 5.84
N MET A 84 -2.53 4.52 4.94
CA MET A 84 -1.51 3.52 5.25
C MET A 84 -0.16 4.14 5.63
N ARG A 85 0.10 5.37 5.19
CA ARG A 85 1.32 6.09 5.58
C ARG A 85 1.42 6.35 7.08
N ASN A 86 0.29 6.24 7.80
CA ASN A 86 0.23 6.47 9.23
C ASN A 86 0.25 5.18 10.05
N ILE A 87 0.61 4.07 9.44
CA ILE A 87 0.55 2.76 10.10
C ILE A 87 1.48 2.67 11.32
N ILE A 88 2.54 3.50 11.32
CA ILE A 88 3.43 3.66 12.48
C ILE A 88 3.33 5.13 12.93
N SER A 89 2.12 5.56 13.27
CA SER A 89 1.85 6.98 13.45
C SER A 89 2.46 7.60 14.69
N HIS A 90 2.63 6.83 15.77
CA HIS A 90 3.09 7.38 17.04
C HIS A 90 4.31 6.70 17.58
N GLN A 91 4.25 5.39 17.81
CA GLN A 91 5.32 4.63 18.40
C GLN A 91 5.46 3.28 17.71
N TYR A 92 6.69 2.91 17.44
CA TYR A 92 7.00 1.64 16.81
C TYR A 92 6.39 0.45 17.60
N PHE A 93 6.46 0.51 18.93
CA PHE A 93 5.95 -0.58 19.78
C PHE A 93 4.44 -0.73 19.75
N ASP A 94 3.73 0.26 19.25
CA ASP A 94 2.28 0.27 19.20
C ASP A 94 1.74 -0.11 17.80
N ILE A 95 2.56 -0.72 16.96
CA ILE A 95 2.10 -1.19 15.65
C ILE A 95 0.99 -2.22 15.86
N ASP A 96 -0.15 -1.97 15.21
CA ASP A 96 -1.27 -2.88 15.26
C ASP A 96 -1.08 -3.99 14.21
N ALA A 97 -0.51 -5.12 14.65
CA ALA A 97 -0.21 -6.24 13.76
C ALA A 97 -1.49 -6.82 13.12
N GLU A 98 -2.61 -6.77 13.84
CA GLU A 98 -3.88 -7.23 13.28
C GLU A 98 -4.34 -6.34 12.14
N ALA A 99 -4.23 -5.02 12.30
CA ALA A 99 -4.57 -4.08 11.24
C ALA A 99 -3.68 -4.29 10.02
N VAL A 100 -2.37 -4.49 10.22
CA VAL A 100 -1.44 -4.76 9.14
C VAL A 100 -1.83 -6.05 8.41
N PHE A 101 -2.17 -7.09 9.17
CA PHE A 101 -2.61 -8.36 8.59
C PHE A 101 -3.82 -8.16 7.69
N GLN A 102 -4.85 -7.45 8.17
CA GLN A 102 -6.07 -7.19 7.41
C GLN A 102 -5.78 -6.39 6.14
N VAL A 103 -4.94 -5.38 6.23
CA VAL A 103 -4.55 -4.57 5.06
C VAL A 103 -3.89 -5.45 4.01
N CYS A 104 -2.96 -6.31 4.42
CA CYS A 104 -2.24 -7.19 3.48
C CYS A 104 -3.14 -8.25 2.88
N TYR A 105 -4.08 -8.76 3.66
CA TYR A 105 -4.94 -9.85 3.23
C TYR A 105 -6.06 -9.37 2.31
N ILE A 106 -6.65 -8.22 2.59
CA ILE A 106 -7.83 -7.72 1.88
C ILE A 106 -7.49 -6.55 0.95
N GLU A 107 -6.83 -5.52 1.47
CA GLU A 107 -6.69 -4.25 0.75
C GLU A 107 -5.59 -4.29 -0.32
N ILE A 108 -4.44 -4.86 0.00
CA ILE A 108 -3.30 -4.84 -0.93
C ILE A 108 -3.59 -5.62 -2.22
N PRO A 109 -4.23 -6.81 -2.19
CA PRO A 109 -4.59 -7.49 -3.44
C PRO A 109 -5.51 -6.65 -4.34
N ARG A 110 -6.49 -5.96 -3.74
CA ARG A 110 -7.40 -5.07 -4.49
C ARG A 110 -6.66 -3.90 -5.08
N LEU A 111 -5.82 -3.26 -4.27
CA LEU A 111 -5.04 -2.11 -4.70
C LEU A 111 -4.12 -2.49 -5.85
N SER A 112 -3.45 -3.63 -5.74
CA SER A 112 -2.54 -4.11 -6.78
C SER A 112 -3.25 -4.23 -8.13
N LYS A 113 -4.44 -4.83 -8.14
CA LYS A 113 -5.24 -4.99 -9.36
C LYS A 113 -5.68 -3.65 -9.93
N THR A 114 -6.12 -2.74 -9.07
CA THR A 114 -6.58 -1.44 -9.51
C THR A 114 -5.43 -0.59 -10.07
N ILE A 115 -4.27 -0.62 -9.42
CA ILE A 115 -3.09 0.10 -9.91
C ILE A 115 -2.68 -0.45 -11.28
N GLU A 116 -2.71 -1.78 -11.46
CA GLU A 116 -2.40 -2.41 -12.74
C GLU A 116 -3.35 -1.93 -13.84
N LYS A 117 -4.64 -1.85 -13.52
CA LYS A 117 -5.65 -1.32 -14.43
C LYS A 117 -5.37 0.14 -14.79
N MET A 118 -5.03 0.95 -13.79
CA MET A 118 -4.71 2.37 -14.01
C MET A 118 -3.51 2.53 -14.94
N ILE A 119 -2.49 1.71 -14.77
CA ILE A 119 -1.31 1.73 -15.64
C ILE A 119 -1.72 1.44 -17.09
N LYS A 120 -2.55 0.43 -17.31
CA LYS A 120 -3.04 0.08 -18.64
C LYS A 120 -3.87 1.21 -19.25
N ASP A 121 -4.72 1.84 -18.45
CA ASP A 121 -5.59 2.91 -18.92
C ASP A 121 -4.81 4.16 -19.33
N ILE A 122 -3.67 4.41 -18.67
CA ILE A 122 -2.85 5.59 -18.96
C ILE A 122 -1.96 5.35 -20.18
N LYS A 123 -1.49 4.13 -20.38
CA LYS A 123 -0.73 3.78 -21.57
C LYS A 123 -1.63 3.85 -22.81
#